data_9ece1989f6f1739a5e279eb0fdf74433
#
_entry.id   9ece1989f6f1739a5e279eb0fdf74433
#
_cell.length_a   1.000
_cell.length_b   1.000
_cell.length_c   1.000
_cell.angle_alpha   90.00
_cell.angle_beta   90.00
_cell.angle_gamma   90.00
#
_symmetry.space_group_name_H-M   'P 1'
#
loop_
_entity.id
_entity.type
_entity.pdbx_description
1 polymer ?
#
loop_
_entity_poly.entity_id
_entity_poly.type
_entity_poly.pdbx_seq_one_letter_code
_entity_poly.pdbx_strand_id
1 'polypeptide(L)'
;MKNTYFLNLVLLIGLLSSGAMAKDQSDGFAGPYLAAKNALFHSNFSIASNYYEKVLNKDPTNLTLLSEALFSSIGQGEFENAIKIAKHYVLIGGESNASNLILDSSLITKGDFRSALVSINRVGRTKPLTDRLVKAWALIGKGEMAQAKLEFSKISKNINFRQQARYHEALAVAMVGDFQEAEEILSGRKYGIIDLDVRGIEAYVQILIQVSKNKLALELVEAELLKSYGSNFTLIDLKNKIKGNSVIEYDFITNSKQGIAEVYLTIAKLLQNRVELNQVLLLSRIAEYLRPGYPAITLQVASVLEDLQQYGLALDSYSSVTQNSPNYILAELGKANTLALLNKKEVSVEVLKSLSKKHYNHVIVHSSLGNMLRETNRDIEAIEAYSTAIELANLKKQPRWSIYFYRGILYEKQKKFLKMESDFRAALKLSPNQPDVLNFLGYSLVEQREKLPEALQMIKMAVSEKPKSGYIIDSLGWIYYRLAKYQEAVGPLERAVELLPVDPIVNDHLGDVYWKVGRQREAKFQWKRSLSFFPNEVDAKRIRQKLKLGLDVVLETEKLIETKTESD
;
A
#
# COMPACT_ATOMS: atom_id res chain seq x y z
N MET A 1 4.77 -6.88 -41.57
CA MET A 1 4.03 -7.23 -40.36
C MET A 1 2.57 -6.72 -40.29
N LYS A 2 1.96 -6.36 -41.44
CA LYS A 2 0.54 -5.89 -41.49
C LYS A 2 -0.49 -6.98 -41.87
N ASN A 3 -0.05 -8.16 -42.31
CA ASN A 3 -0.97 -9.20 -42.81
C ASN A 3 -1.38 -10.27 -41.76
N THR A 4 -0.71 -10.34 -40.63
CA THR A 4 -1.00 -11.36 -39.59
C THR A 4 -2.19 -10.98 -38.71
N TYR A 5 -2.43 -9.69 -38.50
CA TYR A 5 -3.57 -9.21 -37.69
C TYR A 5 -4.91 -9.28 -38.43
N PHE A 6 -4.88 -9.21 -39.74
CA PHE A 6 -6.10 -9.30 -40.56
C PHE A 6 -6.63 -10.74 -40.65
N LEU A 7 -5.75 -11.73 -40.59
CA LEU A 7 -6.14 -13.15 -40.62
C LEU A 7 -6.79 -13.59 -39.29
N ASN A 8 -6.30 -13.06 -38.16
CA ASN A 8 -6.89 -13.36 -36.86
C ASN A 8 -8.25 -12.67 -36.63
N LEU A 9 -8.47 -11.50 -37.22
CA LEU A 9 -9.76 -10.81 -37.13
C LEU A 9 -10.84 -11.48 -38.00
N VAL A 10 -10.46 -12.02 -39.17
CA VAL A 10 -11.38 -12.76 -40.05
C VAL A 10 -11.77 -14.13 -39.46
N LEU A 11 -10.87 -14.79 -38.72
CA LEU A 11 -11.19 -16.02 -38.03
C LEU A 11 -12.16 -15.79 -36.84
N LEU A 12 -12.07 -14.63 -36.16
CA LEU A 12 -12.99 -14.28 -35.09
C LEU A 12 -14.39 -13.89 -35.59
N ILE A 13 -14.49 -13.26 -36.79
CA ILE A 13 -15.77 -12.89 -37.41
C ILE A 13 -16.44 -14.11 -38.07
N GLY A 14 -15.64 -15.04 -38.58
CA GLY A 14 -16.17 -16.29 -39.19
C GLY A 14 -16.82 -17.23 -38.17
N LEU A 15 -16.48 -17.13 -36.85
CA LEU A 15 -17.10 -17.87 -35.78
C LEU A 15 -18.41 -17.24 -35.26
N LEU A 16 -18.70 -16.00 -35.65
CA LEU A 16 -19.93 -15.29 -35.28
C LEU A 16 -21.06 -15.41 -36.30
N SER A 17 -20.80 -15.95 -37.51
CA SER A 17 -21.79 -16.01 -38.61
C SER A 17 -22.38 -17.41 -38.85
N SER A 18 -21.99 -18.44 -38.12
CA SER A 18 -22.75 -19.69 -38.08
C SER A 18 -23.86 -19.54 -37.02
N GLY A 19 -24.95 -18.94 -37.43
CA GLY A 19 -26.22 -18.97 -36.71
C GLY A 19 -26.78 -20.42 -36.64
N ALA A 20 -26.10 -21.30 -35.94
CA ALA A 20 -26.71 -22.44 -35.34
C ALA A 20 -27.57 -21.88 -34.19
N MET A 21 -28.88 -21.84 -34.36
CA MET A 21 -29.80 -21.86 -33.24
C MET A 21 -29.40 -23.05 -32.39
N ALA A 22 -28.51 -22.85 -31.46
CA ALA A 22 -28.31 -23.78 -30.35
C ALA A 22 -29.61 -23.73 -29.59
N LYS A 23 -30.41 -24.73 -29.82
CA LYS A 23 -31.51 -25.13 -28.99
C LYS A 23 -31.00 -25.06 -27.57
N ASP A 24 -31.73 -24.39 -26.72
CA ASP A 24 -31.54 -24.24 -25.28
C ASP A 24 -31.35 -25.63 -24.65
N GLN A 25 -30.13 -26.15 -24.68
CA GLN A 25 -29.70 -27.43 -24.12
C GLN A 25 -28.17 -27.41 -24.05
N SER A 26 -27.70 -26.84 -23.00
CA SER A 26 -26.68 -27.44 -22.14
C SER A 26 -26.37 -26.43 -21.08
N ASP A 27 -26.96 -26.60 -19.97
CA ASP A 27 -26.32 -26.32 -18.69
C ASP A 27 -24.98 -27.09 -18.64
N GLY A 28 -24.09 -26.80 -19.56
CA GLY A 28 -22.78 -27.45 -19.67
C GLY A 28 -21.94 -27.19 -18.43
N PHE A 29 -21.26 -28.20 -17.95
CA PHE A 29 -20.32 -28.07 -16.83
C PHE A 29 -19.13 -27.12 -17.17
N ALA A 30 -18.61 -27.21 -18.40
CA ALA A 30 -17.37 -26.58 -18.79
C ALA A 30 -17.42 -25.02 -18.79
N GLY A 31 -18.51 -24.45 -19.29
CA GLY A 31 -18.66 -22.98 -19.35
C GLY A 31 -18.64 -22.34 -17.96
N PRO A 32 -19.55 -22.71 -17.04
CA PRO A 32 -19.55 -22.23 -15.67
C PRO A 32 -18.23 -22.53 -14.92
N TYR A 33 -17.62 -23.69 -15.13
CA TYR A 33 -16.35 -24.06 -14.53
C TYR A 33 -15.21 -23.10 -14.96
N LEU A 34 -15.06 -22.89 -16.27
CA LEU A 34 -14.03 -21.98 -16.80
C LEU A 34 -14.26 -20.54 -16.35
N ALA A 35 -15.52 -20.10 -16.29
CA ALA A 35 -15.87 -18.79 -15.77
C ALA A 35 -15.49 -18.63 -14.28
N ALA A 36 -15.79 -19.67 -13.46
CA ALA A 36 -15.40 -19.69 -12.06
C ALA A 36 -13.88 -19.64 -11.87
N LYS A 37 -13.14 -20.46 -12.62
CA LYS A 37 -11.67 -20.51 -12.58
C LYS A 37 -11.05 -19.18 -12.98
N ASN A 38 -11.50 -18.59 -14.09
CA ASN A 38 -11.01 -17.30 -14.54
C ASN A 38 -11.33 -16.19 -13.53
N ALA A 39 -12.53 -16.18 -12.98
CA ALA A 39 -12.90 -15.21 -11.95
C ALA A 39 -12.03 -15.37 -10.69
N LEU A 40 -11.79 -16.58 -10.23
CA LEU A 40 -10.95 -16.84 -9.05
C LEU A 40 -9.48 -16.47 -9.32
N PHE A 41 -8.97 -16.75 -10.51
CA PHE A 41 -7.61 -16.36 -10.92
C PHE A 41 -7.40 -14.84 -10.82
N HIS A 42 -8.43 -14.06 -11.16
CA HIS A 42 -8.44 -12.60 -11.00
C HIS A 42 -8.99 -12.14 -9.64
N SER A 43 -9.08 -13.05 -8.66
CA SER A 43 -9.63 -12.78 -7.32
C SER A 43 -11.04 -12.17 -7.32
N ASN A 44 -11.80 -12.28 -8.42
CA ASN A 44 -13.19 -11.81 -8.48
C ASN A 44 -14.11 -12.79 -7.74
N PHE A 45 -14.11 -12.67 -6.42
CA PHE A 45 -14.76 -13.63 -5.53
C PHE A 45 -16.27 -13.72 -5.73
N SER A 46 -16.94 -12.60 -6.04
CA SER A 46 -18.40 -12.58 -6.27
C SER A 46 -18.79 -13.43 -7.50
N ILE A 47 -18.12 -13.19 -8.62
CA ILE A 47 -18.36 -13.95 -9.85
C ILE A 47 -17.94 -15.42 -9.65
N ALA A 48 -16.79 -15.67 -9.00
CA ALA A 48 -16.31 -17.02 -8.73
C ALA A 48 -17.30 -17.81 -7.88
N SER A 49 -17.79 -17.24 -6.75
CA SER A 49 -18.75 -17.89 -5.85
C SER A 49 -20.03 -18.29 -6.59
N ASN A 50 -20.62 -17.37 -7.39
CA ASN A 50 -21.81 -17.64 -8.18
C ASN A 50 -21.65 -18.79 -9.20
N TYR A 51 -20.50 -18.83 -9.87
CA TYR A 51 -20.25 -19.90 -10.85
C TYR A 51 -19.86 -21.22 -10.19
N TYR A 52 -19.12 -21.22 -9.07
CA TYR A 52 -18.84 -22.45 -8.32
C TYR A 52 -20.11 -23.06 -7.74
N GLU A 53 -21.08 -22.28 -7.28
CA GLU A 53 -22.39 -22.79 -6.85
C GLU A 53 -23.08 -23.57 -7.98
N LYS A 54 -23.13 -23.02 -9.21
CA LYS A 54 -23.70 -23.69 -10.39
C LYS A 54 -22.98 -24.99 -10.73
N VAL A 55 -21.65 -25.00 -10.62
CA VAL A 55 -20.84 -26.18 -10.93
C VAL A 55 -20.99 -27.26 -9.86
N LEU A 56 -21.02 -26.87 -8.57
CA LEU A 56 -21.22 -27.79 -7.45
C LEU A 56 -22.60 -28.42 -7.42
N ASN A 57 -23.63 -27.78 -7.96
CA ASN A 57 -24.94 -28.38 -8.13
C ASN A 57 -24.91 -29.60 -9.07
N LYS A 58 -23.90 -29.71 -9.96
CA LYS A 58 -23.73 -30.85 -10.90
C LYS A 58 -22.73 -31.89 -10.42
N ASP A 59 -21.70 -31.45 -9.70
CA ASP A 59 -20.65 -32.30 -9.12
C ASP A 59 -20.38 -31.93 -7.66
N PRO A 60 -21.30 -32.24 -6.74
CA PRO A 60 -21.23 -31.80 -5.35
C PRO A 60 -20.12 -32.48 -4.53
N THR A 61 -19.51 -33.55 -5.05
CA THR A 61 -18.49 -34.33 -4.35
C THR A 61 -17.06 -34.05 -4.82
N ASN A 62 -16.89 -33.11 -5.73
CA ASN A 62 -15.58 -32.73 -6.25
C ASN A 62 -14.79 -31.88 -5.26
N LEU A 63 -13.77 -32.49 -4.66
CA LEU A 63 -12.94 -31.83 -3.64
C LEU A 63 -12.25 -30.54 -4.15
N THR A 64 -11.81 -30.52 -5.40
CA THR A 64 -11.16 -29.34 -5.98
C THR A 64 -12.16 -28.18 -6.08
N LEU A 65 -13.35 -28.46 -6.62
CA LEU A 65 -14.40 -27.44 -6.75
C LEU A 65 -14.84 -26.89 -5.38
N LEU A 66 -15.02 -27.79 -4.41
CA LEU A 66 -15.38 -27.39 -3.04
C LEU A 66 -14.31 -26.52 -2.39
N SER A 67 -13.03 -26.87 -2.57
CA SER A 67 -11.92 -26.05 -2.06
C SER A 67 -11.89 -24.65 -2.68
N GLU A 68 -12.12 -24.54 -3.98
CA GLU A 68 -12.13 -23.27 -4.70
C GLU A 68 -13.38 -22.43 -4.38
N ALA A 69 -14.54 -23.08 -4.25
CA ALA A 69 -15.77 -22.43 -3.79
C ALA A 69 -15.65 -21.90 -2.35
N LEU A 70 -15.03 -22.71 -1.46
CA LEU A 70 -14.74 -22.31 -0.09
C LEU A 70 -13.91 -21.01 -0.07
N PHE A 71 -12.87 -20.99 -0.89
CA PHE A 71 -11.98 -19.84 -0.98
C PHE A 71 -12.70 -18.60 -1.53
N SER A 72 -13.54 -18.77 -2.55
CA SER A 72 -14.35 -17.69 -3.13
C SER A 72 -15.34 -17.09 -2.11
N SER A 73 -16.02 -17.97 -1.34
CA SER A 73 -16.96 -17.54 -0.30
C SER A 73 -16.27 -16.75 0.82
N ILE A 74 -15.06 -17.16 1.23
CA ILE A 74 -14.26 -16.41 2.23
C ILE A 74 -13.82 -15.05 1.68
N GLY A 75 -13.33 -15.02 0.44
CA GLY A 75 -12.91 -13.76 -0.21
C GLY A 75 -14.06 -12.76 -0.28
N GLN A 76 -15.26 -13.23 -0.61
CA GLN A 76 -16.49 -12.43 -0.61
C GLN A 76 -16.90 -11.97 0.80
N GLY A 77 -16.52 -12.67 1.85
CA GLY A 77 -16.97 -12.41 3.23
C GLY A 77 -18.21 -13.22 3.64
N GLU A 78 -18.61 -14.19 2.83
CA GLU A 78 -19.79 -15.05 3.05
C GLU A 78 -19.45 -16.23 4.00
N PHE A 79 -19.19 -15.93 5.28
CA PHE A 79 -18.69 -16.91 6.23
C PHE A 79 -19.64 -18.08 6.47
N GLU A 80 -20.96 -17.84 6.52
CA GLU A 80 -21.96 -18.90 6.72
C GLU A 80 -22.00 -19.89 5.54
N ASN A 81 -21.82 -19.39 4.32
CA ASN A 81 -21.69 -20.24 3.13
C ASN A 81 -20.38 -21.02 3.15
N ALA A 82 -19.28 -20.38 3.49
CA ALA A 82 -17.97 -21.03 3.65
C ALA A 82 -18.00 -22.17 4.68
N ILE A 83 -18.70 -21.98 5.82
CA ILE A 83 -18.87 -23.04 6.84
C ILE A 83 -19.65 -24.24 6.28
N LYS A 84 -20.72 -24.02 5.49
CA LYS A 84 -21.48 -25.11 4.86
C LYS A 84 -20.59 -25.89 3.90
N ILE A 85 -19.86 -25.20 3.03
CA ILE A 85 -18.93 -25.82 2.08
C ILE A 85 -17.82 -26.58 2.82
N ALA A 86 -17.20 -25.99 3.86
CA ALA A 86 -16.15 -26.64 4.63
C ALA A 86 -16.64 -27.91 5.34
N LYS A 87 -17.85 -27.93 5.90
CA LYS A 87 -18.44 -29.10 6.50
C LYS A 87 -18.64 -30.21 5.48
N HIS A 88 -19.20 -29.88 4.31
CA HIS A 88 -19.41 -30.87 3.24
C HIS A 88 -18.07 -31.40 2.71
N TYR A 89 -17.09 -30.51 2.49
CA TYR A 89 -15.73 -30.88 2.07
C TYR A 89 -15.08 -31.91 3.00
N VAL A 90 -15.16 -31.71 4.32
CA VAL A 90 -14.61 -32.63 5.32
C VAL A 90 -15.42 -33.93 5.40
N LEU A 91 -16.75 -33.85 5.27
CA LEU A 91 -17.63 -35.02 5.31
C LEU A 91 -17.30 -36.04 4.20
N ILE A 92 -16.91 -35.57 3.02
CA ILE A 92 -16.54 -36.47 1.89
C ILE A 92 -15.03 -36.78 1.85
N GLY A 93 -14.31 -36.56 2.95
CA GLY A 93 -12.90 -36.94 3.12
C GLY A 93 -11.89 -35.90 2.67
N GLY A 94 -12.32 -34.65 2.36
CA GLY A 94 -11.41 -33.55 2.08
C GLY A 94 -10.72 -33.05 3.35
N GLU A 95 -9.47 -32.66 3.20
CA GLU A 95 -8.68 -32.06 4.29
C GLU A 95 -7.87 -30.86 3.76
N SER A 96 -8.06 -29.68 4.35
CA SER A 96 -7.27 -28.50 4.03
C SER A 96 -7.09 -27.62 5.26
N ASN A 97 -6.01 -26.83 5.27
CA ASN A 97 -5.80 -25.86 6.35
C ASN A 97 -6.95 -24.84 6.41
N ALA A 98 -7.43 -24.36 5.26
CA ALA A 98 -8.53 -23.41 5.19
C ALA A 98 -9.82 -23.96 5.81
N SER A 99 -10.24 -25.20 5.45
CA SER A 99 -11.43 -25.83 6.03
C SER A 99 -11.32 -26.00 7.54
N ASN A 100 -10.14 -26.39 8.03
CA ASN A 100 -9.90 -26.53 9.47
C ASN A 100 -10.03 -25.18 10.19
N LEU A 101 -9.39 -24.12 9.70
CA LEU A 101 -9.45 -22.79 10.29
C LEU A 101 -10.88 -22.22 10.33
N ILE A 102 -11.64 -22.41 9.26
CA ILE A 102 -13.04 -21.94 9.17
C ILE A 102 -13.93 -22.69 10.16
N LEU A 103 -13.81 -24.03 10.23
CA LEU A 103 -14.63 -24.84 11.14
C LEU A 103 -14.28 -24.56 12.61
N ASP A 104 -13.00 -24.43 12.95
CA ASP A 104 -12.56 -24.06 14.29
C ASP A 104 -13.11 -22.70 14.68
N SER A 105 -13.05 -21.72 13.77
CA SER A 105 -13.57 -20.36 14.01
C SER A 105 -15.09 -20.36 14.21
N SER A 106 -15.81 -21.25 13.52
CA SER A 106 -17.25 -21.45 13.74
C SER A 106 -17.54 -22.01 15.14
N LEU A 107 -16.76 -22.98 15.60
CA LEU A 107 -16.88 -23.52 16.97
C LEU A 107 -16.58 -22.44 18.03
N ILE A 108 -15.49 -21.70 17.82
CA ILE A 108 -15.07 -20.60 18.72
C ILE A 108 -16.15 -19.51 18.80
N THR A 109 -16.75 -19.15 17.67
CA THR A 109 -17.83 -18.14 17.65
C THR A 109 -19.05 -18.59 18.45
N LYS A 110 -19.34 -19.88 18.50
CA LYS A 110 -20.40 -20.48 19.29
C LYS A 110 -20.04 -20.69 20.78
N GLY A 111 -18.79 -20.40 21.16
CA GLY A 111 -18.28 -20.65 22.51
C GLY A 111 -17.91 -22.12 22.78
N ASP A 112 -17.94 -22.99 21.76
CA ASP A 112 -17.55 -24.40 21.90
C ASP A 112 -16.04 -24.59 21.80
N PHE A 113 -15.34 -24.05 22.81
CA PHE A 113 -13.89 -24.17 22.90
C PHE A 113 -13.41 -25.60 23.11
N ARG A 114 -14.25 -26.48 23.68
CA ARG A 114 -13.90 -27.89 23.88
C ARG A 114 -13.76 -28.60 22.53
N SER A 115 -14.74 -28.49 21.66
CA SER A 115 -14.69 -29.09 20.31
C SER A 115 -13.59 -28.47 19.46
N ALA A 116 -13.37 -27.15 19.56
CA ALA A 116 -12.26 -26.48 18.87
C ALA A 116 -10.90 -27.05 19.32
N LEU A 117 -10.68 -27.27 20.62
CA LEU A 117 -9.45 -27.90 21.14
C LEU A 117 -9.26 -29.33 20.65
N VAL A 118 -10.32 -30.14 20.55
CA VAL A 118 -10.27 -31.49 19.97
C VAL A 118 -9.82 -31.43 18.52
N SER A 119 -10.42 -30.53 17.72
CA SER A 119 -10.06 -30.32 16.31
C SER A 119 -8.59 -29.91 16.15
N ILE A 120 -8.14 -28.89 16.89
CA ILE A 120 -6.77 -28.37 16.82
C ILE A 120 -5.72 -29.42 17.25
N ASN A 121 -6.05 -30.28 18.21
CA ASN A 121 -5.14 -31.32 18.70
C ASN A 121 -5.17 -32.62 17.87
N ARG A 122 -6.01 -32.72 16.84
CA ARG A 122 -6.13 -33.94 16.00
C ARG A 122 -4.73 -34.38 15.51
N VAL A 123 -4.53 -35.72 15.53
CA VAL A 123 -3.29 -36.33 15.03
C VAL A 123 -3.19 -36.12 13.51
N GLY A 124 -2.00 -35.83 13.01
CA GLY A 124 -1.76 -35.57 11.59
C GLY A 124 -1.91 -34.09 11.17
N ARG A 125 -2.60 -33.27 11.98
CA ARG A 125 -2.71 -31.84 11.68
C ARG A 125 -1.36 -31.12 11.93
N THR A 126 -0.91 -30.33 10.96
CA THR A 126 0.21 -29.40 11.16
C THR A 126 -0.15 -28.36 12.23
N LYS A 127 0.80 -27.99 13.07
CA LYS A 127 0.58 -27.03 14.16
C LYS A 127 1.42 -25.79 13.98
N PRO A 128 1.10 -24.91 13.01
CA PRO A 128 1.78 -23.66 12.81
C PRO A 128 1.62 -22.75 14.05
N LEU A 129 2.33 -21.63 14.08
CA LEU A 129 2.24 -20.66 15.18
C LEU A 129 0.78 -20.24 15.46
N THR A 130 -0.01 -20.03 14.40
CA THR A 130 -1.42 -19.65 14.49
C THR A 130 -2.21 -20.67 15.35
N ASP A 131 -2.16 -21.96 15.00
CA ASP A 131 -2.90 -23.02 15.74
C ASP A 131 -2.47 -23.14 17.20
N ARG A 132 -1.17 -22.94 17.47
CA ARG A 132 -0.64 -23.00 18.84
C ARG A 132 -1.11 -21.82 19.70
N LEU A 133 -1.17 -20.60 19.12
CA LEU A 133 -1.72 -19.43 19.80
C LEU A 133 -3.23 -19.54 19.98
N VAL A 134 -3.96 -19.99 18.96
CA VAL A 134 -5.41 -20.24 19.04
C VAL A 134 -5.72 -21.29 20.10
N LYS A 135 -4.92 -22.37 20.19
CA LYS A 135 -5.04 -23.36 21.27
C LYS A 135 -4.92 -22.73 22.65
N ALA A 136 -3.91 -21.88 22.87
CA ALA A 136 -3.72 -21.21 24.16
C ALA A 136 -4.95 -20.33 24.52
N TRP A 137 -5.47 -19.57 23.57
CA TRP A 137 -6.67 -18.75 23.77
C TRP A 137 -7.95 -19.60 23.95
N ALA A 138 -8.06 -20.73 23.26
CA ALA A 138 -9.19 -21.66 23.43
C ALA A 138 -9.19 -22.30 24.84
N LEU A 139 -8.00 -22.59 25.42
CA LEU A 139 -7.87 -23.04 26.81
C LEU A 139 -8.37 -21.95 27.77
N ILE A 140 -8.07 -20.66 27.51
CA ILE A 140 -8.60 -19.56 28.32
C ILE A 140 -10.14 -19.49 28.20
N GLY A 141 -10.68 -19.64 26.98
CA GLY A 141 -12.13 -19.69 26.75
C GLY A 141 -12.84 -20.83 27.49
N LYS A 142 -12.12 -21.92 27.75
CA LYS A 142 -12.58 -23.06 28.56
C LYS A 142 -12.42 -22.83 30.06
N GLY A 143 -11.74 -21.75 30.49
CA GLY A 143 -11.44 -21.48 31.90
C GLY A 143 -10.11 -22.06 32.41
N GLU A 144 -9.25 -22.55 31.54
CA GLU A 144 -8.00 -23.25 31.85
C GLU A 144 -6.76 -22.35 31.72
N MET A 145 -6.74 -21.20 32.40
CA MET A 145 -5.67 -20.18 32.30
C MET A 145 -4.28 -20.77 32.59
N ALA A 146 -4.15 -21.65 33.61
CA ALA A 146 -2.85 -22.24 33.93
C ALA A 146 -2.28 -23.07 32.77
N GLN A 147 -3.13 -23.84 32.08
CA GLN A 147 -2.71 -24.60 30.92
C GLN A 147 -2.38 -23.68 29.73
N ALA A 148 -3.12 -22.60 29.56
CA ALA A 148 -2.84 -21.59 28.53
C ALA A 148 -1.46 -20.93 28.76
N LYS A 149 -1.12 -20.54 29.96
CA LYS A 149 0.22 -20.02 30.29
C LYS A 149 1.34 -21.03 29.97
N LEU A 150 1.11 -22.33 30.22
CA LEU A 150 2.05 -23.38 29.80
C LEU A 150 2.20 -23.47 28.28
N GLU A 151 1.11 -23.34 27.51
CA GLU A 151 1.19 -23.32 26.04
C GLU A 151 1.94 -22.09 25.54
N PHE A 152 1.68 -20.88 26.05
CA PHE A 152 2.46 -19.69 25.72
C PHE A 152 3.96 -19.87 26.04
N SER A 153 4.27 -20.46 27.20
CA SER A 153 5.64 -20.78 27.58
C SER A 153 6.31 -21.76 26.62
N LYS A 154 5.60 -22.81 26.16
CA LYS A 154 6.12 -23.75 25.14
C LYS A 154 6.39 -23.06 23.80
N ILE A 155 5.50 -22.14 23.36
CA ILE A 155 5.68 -21.39 22.12
C ILE A 155 6.90 -20.48 22.23
N SER A 156 7.08 -19.79 23.37
CA SER A 156 8.15 -18.83 23.59
C SER A 156 9.56 -19.44 23.68
N LYS A 157 9.68 -20.77 23.80
CA LYS A 157 10.98 -21.47 23.69
C LYS A 157 11.59 -21.33 22.30
N ASN A 158 10.77 -21.19 21.25
CA ASN A 158 11.25 -20.86 19.93
C ASN A 158 11.51 -19.36 19.83
N ILE A 159 12.76 -18.97 19.57
CA ILE A 159 13.18 -17.56 19.51
C ILE A 159 12.38 -16.75 18.51
N ASN A 160 12.01 -17.36 17.37
CA ASN A 160 11.28 -16.70 16.30
C ASN A 160 9.81 -16.41 16.66
N PHE A 161 9.26 -17.10 17.67
CA PHE A 161 7.87 -16.98 18.09
C PHE A 161 7.72 -16.38 19.49
N ARG A 162 8.85 -16.09 20.15
CA ARG A 162 8.87 -15.61 21.54
C ARG A 162 8.08 -14.33 21.72
N GLN A 163 8.25 -13.36 20.85
CA GLN A 163 7.58 -12.08 20.95
C GLN A 163 6.07 -12.23 20.85
N GLN A 164 5.58 -12.96 19.84
CA GLN A 164 4.15 -13.20 19.65
C GLN A 164 3.54 -13.97 20.84
N ALA A 165 4.25 -14.97 21.36
CA ALA A 165 3.78 -15.72 22.52
C ALA A 165 3.65 -14.83 23.76
N ARG A 166 4.66 -13.99 24.04
CA ARG A 166 4.64 -13.09 25.20
C ARG A 166 3.62 -11.96 25.05
N TYR A 167 3.47 -11.42 23.85
CA TYR A 167 2.41 -10.45 23.55
C TYR A 167 1.02 -11.03 23.87
N HIS A 168 0.70 -12.20 23.33
CA HIS A 168 -0.60 -12.84 23.58
C HIS A 168 -0.78 -13.31 25.04
N GLU A 169 0.29 -13.73 25.73
CA GLU A 169 0.26 -14.02 27.17
C GLU A 169 -0.12 -12.75 27.96
N ALA A 170 0.51 -11.60 27.66
CA ALA A 170 0.19 -10.34 28.31
C ALA A 170 -1.26 -9.90 28.09
N LEU A 171 -1.77 -10.03 26.86
CA LEU A 171 -3.19 -9.74 26.55
C LEU A 171 -4.13 -10.67 27.32
N ALA A 172 -3.76 -11.95 27.46
CA ALA A 172 -4.57 -12.95 28.15
C ALA A 172 -4.69 -12.66 29.64
N VAL A 173 -3.59 -12.28 30.31
CA VAL A 173 -3.62 -11.92 31.72
C VAL A 173 -4.28 -10.56 31.96
N ALA A 174 -4.11 -9.60 31.05
CA ALA A 174 -4.83 -8.32 31.13
C ALA A 174 -6.35 -8.51 30.97
N MET A 175 -6.80 -9.41 30.12
CA MET A 175 -8.23 -9.73 29.94
C MET A 175 -8.91 -10.20 31.22
N VAL A 176 -8.19 -10.88 32.09
CA VAL A 176 -8.74 -11.34 33.41
C VAL A 176 -8.47 -10.36 34.54
N GLY A 177 -7.96 -9.16 34.24
CA GLY A 177 -7.74 -8.08 35.19
C GLY A 177 -6.37 -8.09 35.89
N ASP A 178 -5.48 -9.01 35.57
CA ASP A 178 -4.11 -9.01 36.11
C ASP A 178 -3.21 -8.06 35.27
N PHE A 179 -3.50 -6.76 35.39
CA PHE A 179 -2.78 -5.72 34.69
C PHE A 179 -1.33 -5.57 35.18
N GLN A 180 -1.05 -5.97 36.40
CA GLN A 180 0.31 -5.91 36.94
C GLN A 180 1.21 -6.94 36.24
N GLU A 181 0.79 -8.21 36.14
CA GLU A 181 1.53 -9.24 35.40
C GLU A 181 1.65 -8.88 33.90
N ALA A 182 0.57 -8.35 33.30
CA ALA A 182 0.59 -7.91 31.90
C ALA A 182 1.65 -6.83 31.68
N GLU A 183 1.74 -5.85 32.56
CA GLU A 183 2.73 -4.78 32.50
C GLU A 183 4.16 -5.31 32.67
N GLU A 184 4.40 -6.24 33.60
CA GLU A 184 5.71 -6.88 33.79
C GLU A 184 6.17 -7.64 32.53
N ILE A 185 5.24 -8.26 31.82
CA ILE A 185 5.54 -8.96 30.57
C ILE A 185 5.88 -7.94 29.46
N LEU A 186 5.03 -6.93 29.25
CA LEU A 186 5.21 -5.98 28.12
C LEU A 186 6.36 -5.01 28.35
N SER A 187 6.66 -4.65 29.61
CA SER A 187 7.85 -3.84 29.93
C SER A 187 9.17 -4.59 29.75
N GLY A 188 9.12 -5.90 29.57
CA GLY A 188 10.31 -6.77 29.48
C GLY A 188 10.91 -7.15 30.81
N ARG A 189 10.37 -6.70 31.97
CA ARG A 189 10.91 -7.02 33.30
C ARG A 189 10.81 -8.50 33.60
N LYS A 190 9.76 -9.17 33.13
CA LYS A 190 9.55 -10.60 33.43
C LYS A 190 10.34 -11.53 32.52
N TYR A 191 10.42 -11.21 31.20
CA TYR A 191 10.95 -12.13 30.18
C TYR A 191 11.95 -11.50 29.21
N GLY A 192 12.39 -10.27 29.43
CA GLY A 192 13.20 -9.48 28.51
C GLY A 192 12.36 -8.65 27.55
N ILE A 193 13.04 -7.76 26.81
CA ILE A 193 12.41 -6.76 25.94
C ILE A 193 11.59 -7.44 24.85
N ILE A 194 10.40 -6.91 24.62
CA ILE A 194 9.50 -7.26 23.55
C ILE A 194 9.42 -6.06 22.61
N ASP A 195 9.68 -6.28 21.32
CA ASP A 195 9.46 -5.27 20.28
C ASP A 195 7.96 -5.24 19.96
N LEU A 196 7.30 -4.15 20.34
CA LEU A 196 5.88 -3.96 20.14
C LEU A 196 5.64 -3.14 18.88
N ASP A 197 4.83 -3.68 17.99
CA ASP A 197 4.25 -2.89 16.92
C ASP A 197 3.23 -1.87 17.46
N VAL A 198 2.68 -1.04 16.60
CA VAL A 198 1.70 0.00 16.99
C VAL A 198 0.52 -0.59 17.77
N ARG A 199 0.04 -1.79 17.37
CA ARG A 199 -1.05 -2.49 18.08
C ARG A 199 -0.64 -2.90 19.50
N GLY A 200 0.57 -3.42 19.62
CA GLY A 200 1.13 -3.77 20.92
C GLY A 200 1.28 -2.55 21.82
N ILE A 201 1.66 -1.40 21.27
CA ILE A 201 1.72 -0.13 22.00
C ILE A 201 0.32 0.33 22.43
N GLU A 202 -0.70 0.25 21.59
CA GLU A 202 -2.10 0.56 21.94
C GLU A 202 -2.55 -0.27 23.16
N ALA A 203 -2.30 -1.58 23.13
CA ALA A 203 -2.61 -2.47 24.24
C ALA A 203 -1.83 -2.12 25.51
N TYR A 204 -0.52 -1.88 25.38
CA TYR A 204 0.35 -1.58 26.49
C TYR A 204 -0.01 -0.25 27.16
N VAL A 205 -0.37 0.76 26.39
CA VAL A 205 -0.85 2.06 26.90
C VAL A 205 -2.10 1.87 27.77
N GLN A 206 -3.09 1.09 27.31
CA GLN A 206 -4.28 0.82 28.11
C GLN A 206 -3.93 0.07 29.42
N ILE A 207 -3.03 -0.92 29.37
CA ILE A 207 -2.56 -1.66 30.56
C ILE A 207 -1.83 -0.73 31.54
N LEU A 208 -0.95 0.16 31.06
CA LEU A 208 -0.26 1.13 31.92
C LEU A 208 -1.22 2.05 32.68
N ILE A 209 -2.32 2.44 32.02
CA ILE A 209 -3.36 3.26 32.67
C ILE A 209 -4.03 2.50 33.81
N GLN A 210 -4.34 1.20 33.61
CA GLN A 210 -4.94 0.38 34.68
C GLN A 210 -4.03 0.22 35.91
N VAL A 211 -2.70 0.26 35.73
CA VAL A 211 -1.73 0.22 36.82
C VAL A 211 -1.25 1.63 37.25
N SER A 212 -2.01 2.68 36.92
CA SER A 212 -1.77 4.08 37.31
C SER A 212 -0.43 4.66 36.80
N LYS A 213 0.14 4.13 35.73
CA LYS A 213 1.38 4.62 35.09
C LYS A 213 1.11 5.59 33.95
N ASN A 214 0.19 6.55 34.15
CA ASN A 214 -0.29 7.47 33.12
C ASN A 214 0.85 8.29 32.47
N LYS A 215 1.88 8.67 33.22
CA LYS A 215 3.03 9.40 32.69
C LYS A 215 3.77 8.57 31.62
N LEU A 216 4.10 7.32 31.96
CA LEU A 216 4.77 6.42 31.02
C LEU A 216 3.88 6.11 29.80
N ALA A 217 2.58 5.91 30.00
CA ALA A 217 1.62 5.74 28.92
C ALA A 217 1.66 6.93 27.93
N LEU A 218 1.67 8.16 28.46
CA LEU A 218 1.74 9.37 27.63
C LEU A 218 3.07 9.48 26.88
N GLU A 219 4.20 9.19 27.53
CA GLU A 219 5.53 9.18 26.92
C GLU A 219 5.62 8.19 25.75
N LEU A 220 5.09 6.98 25.91
CA LEU A 220 5.03 5.97 24.84
C LEU A 220 4.15 6.41 23.66
N VAL A 221 2.97 6.95 23.93
CA VAL A 221 2.09 7.48 22.90
C VAL A 221 2.76 8.62 22.13
N GLU A 222 3.39 9.56 22.83
CA GLU A 222 4.06 10.69 22.18
C GLU A 222 5.26 10.24 21.34
N ALA A 223 6.05 9.29 21.81
CA ALA A 223 7.16 8.71 21.06
C ALA A 223 6.69 8.02 19.77
N GLU A 224 5.59 7.25 19.84
CA GLU A 224 5.06 6.55 18.67
C GLU A 224 4.37 7.50 17.68
N LEU A 225 3.68 8.54 18.18
CA LEU A 225 3.11 9.58 17.32
C LEU A 225 4.19 10.39 16.60
N LEU A 226 5.39 10.55 17.16
CA LEU A 226 6.52 11.15 16.43
C LEU A 226 6.96 10.26 15.28
N LYS A 227 7.12 8.95 15.48
CA LYS A 227 7.49 8.00 14.41
C LYS A 227 6.45 7.95 13.29
N SER A 228 5.17 7.94 13.65
CA SER A 228 4.05 7.89 12.70
C SER A 228 3.64 9.26 12.13
N TYR A 229 4.39 10.31 12.45
CA TYR A 229 4.04 11.70 12.08
C TYR A 229 2.59 12.07 12.45
N GLY A 230 2.10 11.59 13.57
CA GLY A 230 0.74 11.87 14.04
C GLY A 230 -0.37 11.30 13.15
N SER A 231 -0.13 10.21 12.44
CA SER A 231 -1.13 9.55 11.60
C SER A 231 -1.87 8.38 12.27
N ASN A 232 -1.51 8.03 13.51
CA ASN A 232 -2.24 7.03 14.28
C ASN A 232 -3.36 7.66 15.10
N PHE A 233 -4.59 7.56 14.63
CA PHE A 233 -5.73 8.21 15.25
C PHE A 233 -6.18 7.56 16.56
N THR A 234 -5.97 6.25 16.73
CA THR A 234 -6.23 5.56 18.02
C THR A 234 -5.30 6.09 19.10
N LEU A 235 -4.00 6.26 18.79
CA LEU A 235 -3.05 6.83 19.75
C LEU A 235 -3.31 8.33 20.01
N ILE A 236 -3.80 9.08 19.02
CA ILE A 236 -4.21 10.48 19.21
C ILE A 236 -5.41 10.55 20.17
N ASP A 237 -6.40 9.69 20.00
CA ASP A 237 -7.56 9.61 20.89
C ASP A 237 -7.14 9.25 22.33
N LEU A 238 -6.30 8.21 22.51
CA LEU A 238 -5.74 7.84 23.80
C LEU A 238 -4.95 8.98 24.44
N LYS A 239 -4.10 9.69 23.69
CA LYS A 239 -3.37 10.88 24.16
C LYS A 239 -4.32 11.94 24.71
N ASN A 240 -5.39 12.25 23.96
CA ASN A 240 -6.36 13.26 24.35
C ASN A 240 -7.12 12.84 25.62
N LYS A 241 -7.52 11.59 25.71
CA LYS A 241 -8.17 11.03 26.90
C LYS A 241 -7.26 11.07 28.14
N ILE A 242 -5.98 10.69 28.01
CA ILE A 242 -4.99 10.75 29.10
C ILE A 242 -4.81 12.21 29.57
N LYS A 243 -4.60 13.15 28.64
CA LYS A 243 -4.40 14.58 28.97
C LYS A 243 -5.65 15.24 29.54
N GLY A 244 -6.84 14.79 29.13
CA GLY A 244 -8.13 15.24 29.66
C GLY A 244 -8.53 14.57 30.96
N ASN A 245 -7.69 13.72 31.55
CA ASN A 245 -7.99 12.93 32.75
C ASN A 245 -9.31 12.14 32.61
N SER A 246 -9.64 11.69 31.41
CA SER A 246 -10.82 10.84 31.17
C SER A 246 -10.57 9.44 31.73
N VAL A 247 -11.63 8.81 32.21
CA VAL A 247 -11.56 7.39 32.58
C VAL A 247 -11.35 6.56 31.31
N ILE A 248 -10.31 5.74 31.30
CA ILE A 248 -10.00 4.83 30.21
C ILE A 248 -10.04 3.42 30.76
N GLU A 249 -11.08 2.69 30.40
CA GLU A 249 -11.19 1.27 30.72
C GLU A 249 -10.39 0.43 29.73
N TYR A 250 -9.97 -0.77 30.16
CA TYR A 250 -9.32 -1.73 29.27
C TYR A 250 -10.37 -2.40 28.38
N ASP A 251 -10.37 -2.07 27.10
CA ASP A 251 -11.29 -2.59 26.10
C ASP A 251 -10.59 -3.31 24.93
N PHE A 252 -9.26 -3.44 25.01
CA PHE A 252 -8.48 -3.97 23.92
C PHE A 252 -8.83 -5.44 23.61
N ILE A 253 -8.85 -6.31 24.62
CA ILE A 253 -9.32 -7.70 24.55
C ILE A 253 -10.19 -7.98 25.79
N THR A 254 -11.47 -8.25 25.61
CA THR A 254 -12.43 -8.46 26.70
C THR A 254 -12.92 -9.91 26.83
N ASN A 255 -12.57 -10.78 25.86
CA ASN A 255 -12.91 -12.20 25.90
C ASN A 255 -11.97 -13.01 24.98
N SER A 256 -11.95 -14.33 25.16
CA SER A 256 -11.06 -15.25 24.44
C SER A 256 -11.29 -15.24 22.91
N LYS A 257 -12.53 -15.02 22.46
CA LYS A 257 -12.83 -14.92 21.02
C LYS A 257 -12.14 -13.72 20.38
N GLN A 258 -12.12 -12.57 21.07
CA GLN A 258 -11.38 -11.39 20.62
C GLN A 258 -9.86 -11.63 20.65
N GLY A 259 -9.35 -12.37 21.65
CA GLY A 259 -7.95 -12.77 21.70
C GLY A 259 -7.55 -13.65 20.51
N ILE A 260 -8.43 -14.57 20.07
CA ILE A 260 -8.22 -15.37 18.88
C ILE A 260 -8.30 -14.50 17.60
N ALA A 261 -9.21 -13.55 17.53
CA ALA A 261 -9.26 -12.59 16.43
C ALA A 261 -7.95 -11.79 16.32
N GLU A 262 -7.37 -11.38 17.46
CA GLU A 262 -6.07 -10.70 17.49
C GLU A 262 -4.93 -11.61 17.01
N VAL A 263 -4.97 -12.93 17.29
CA VAL A 263 -4.00 -13.89 16.72
C VAL A 263 -4.05 -13.85 15.20
N TYR A 264 -5.23 -13.96 14.61
CA TYR A 264 -5.38 -13.95 13.16
C TYR A 264 -4.97 -12.62 12.54
N LEU A 265 -5.31 -11.49 13.16
CA LEU A 265 -4.91 -10.16 12.69
C LEU A 265 -3.39 -9.97 12.72
N THR A 266 -2.74 -10.31 13.83
CA THR A 266 -1.28 -10.15 13.97
C THR A 266 -0.52 -11.07 13.03
N ILE A 267 -0.96 -12.31 12.86
CA ILE A 267 -0.35 -13.24 11.89
C ILE A 267 -0.59 -12.78 10.45
N ALA A 268 -1.79 -12.30 10.11
CA ALA A 268 -2.06 -11.73 8.78
C ALA A 268 -1.10 -10.58 8.45
N LYS A 269 -0.92 -9.64 9.38
CA LYS A 269 0.03 -8.53 9.21
C LYS A 269 1.48 -9.00 9.09
N LEU A 270 1.89 -9.97 9.90
CA LEU A 270 3.25 -10.54 9.86
C LEU A 270 3.54 -11.22 8.51
N LEU A 271 2.53 -11.84 7.91
CA LEU A 271 2.64 -12.55 6.63
C LEU A 271 2.45 -11.64 5.41
N GLN A 272 1.89 -10.45 5.57
CA GLN A 272 1.74 -9.49 4.47
C GLN A 272 3.10 -9.25 3.81
N ASN A 273 3.15 -9.30 2.49
CA ASN A 273 4.39 -9.26 1.67
C ASN A 273 5.33 -10.49 1.79
N ARG A 274 4.92 -11.56 2.47
CA ARG A 274 5.73 -12.79 2.63
C ARG A 274 5.08 -14.04 2.05
N VAL A 275 3.77 -14.00 1.85
CA VAL A 275 2.96 -15.08 1.29
C VAL A 275 1.94 -14.52 0.29
N GLU A 276 1.25 -15.40 -0.41
CA GLU A 276 0.16 -15.03 -1.31
C GLU A 276 -0.93 -14.24 -0.58
N LEU A 277 -1.37 -13.13 -1.17
CA LEU A 277 -2.38 -12.21 -0.58
C LEU A 277 -3.68 -12.93 -0.20
N ASN A 278 -4.03 -13.96 -0.93
CA ASN A 278 -5.20 -14.78 -0.65
C ASN A 278 -5.13 -15.48 0.73
N GLN A 279 -3.93 -15.89 1.17
CA GLN A 279 -3.74 -16.45 2.52
C GLN A 279 -3.85 -15.37 3.59
N VAL A 280 -3.35 -14.18 3.30
CA VAL A 280 -3.51 -13.01 4.19
C VAL A 280 -4.98 -12.64 4.32
N LEU A 281 -5.72 -12.65 3.20
CA LEU A 281 -7.17 -12.38 3.20
C LEU A 281 -7.94 -13.40 4.04
N LEU A 282 -7.64 -14.69 3.90
CA LEU A 282 -8.27 -15.76 4.70
C LEU A 282 -8.14 -15.47 6.20
N LEU A 283 -6.93 -15.18 6.68
CA LEU A 283 -6.69 -14.89 8.10
C LEU A 283 -7.39 -13.58 8.53
N SER A 284 -7.36 -12.55 7.69
CA SER A 284 -8.03 -11.27 7.97
C SER A 284 -9.55 -11.43 8.05
N ARG A 285 -10.15 -12.22 7.14
CA ARG A 285 -11.59 -12.53 7.16
C ARG A 285 -11.99 -13.38 8.36
N ILE A 286 -11.15 -14.32 8.80
CA ILE A 286 -11.38 -15.07 10.03
C ILE A 286 -11.36 -14.13 11.25
N ALA A 287 -10.40 -13.21 11.31
CA ALA A 287 -10.37 -12.21 12.37
C ALA A 287 -11.66 -11.37 12.38
N GLU A 288 -12.13 -10.94 11.21
CA GLU A 288 -13.37 -10.17 11.03
C GLU A 288 -14.61 -10.96 11.51
N TYR A 289 -14.70 -12.24 11.17
CA TYR A 289 -15.78 -13.12 11.62
C TYR A 289 -15.81 -13.30 13.14
N LEU A 290 -14.63 -13.40 13.77
CA LEU A 290 -14.50 -13.53 15.22
C LEU A 290 -14.74 -12.21 15.97
N ARG A 291 -14.43 -11.07 15.36
CA ARG A 291 -14.63 -9.73 15.96
C ARG A 291 -15.19 -8.76 14.90
N PRO A 292 -16.48 -8.92 14.54
CA PRO A 292 -17.10 -8.10 13.51
C PRO A 292 -17.14 -6.62 13.91
N GLY A 293 -16.97 -5.75 12.91
CA GLY A 293 -17.02 -4.30 13.10
C GLY A 293 -15.84 -3.69 13.88
N TYR A 294 -14.80 -4.48 14.17
CA TYR A 294 -13.61 -3.92 14.82
C TYR A 294 -12.73 -3.17 13.81
N PRO A 295 -12.56 -1.85 13.94
CA PRO A 295 -12.02 -1.01 12.85
C PRO A 295 -10.64 -1.43 12.37
N ALA A 296 -9.74 -1.86 13.25
CA ALA A 296 -8.40 -2.29 12.86
C ALA A 296 -8.39 -3.55 11.98
N ILE A 297 -9.36 -4.45 12.19
CA ILE A 297 -9.55 -5.66 11.37
C ILE A 297 -10.18 -5.27 10.04
N THR A 298 -11.21 -4.43 10.07
CA THR A 298 -11.90 -3.94 8.87
C THR A 298 -10.94 -3.23 7.92
N LEU A 299 -10.07 -2.35 8.45
CA LEU A 299 -9.04 -1.69 7.66
C LEU A 299 -8.01 -2.67 7.08
N GLN A 300 -7.65 -3.72 7.81
CA GLN A 300 -6.76 -4.77 7.30
C GLN A 300 -7.41 -5.53 6.14
N VAL A 301 -8.68 -5.93 6.29
CA VAL A 301 -9.44 -6.60 5.23
C VAL A 301 -9.53 -5.71 3.99
N ALA A 302 -9.90 -4.43 4.17
CA ALA A 302 -10.03 -3.47 3.07
C ALA A 302 -8.70 -3.28 2.32
N SER A 303 -7.59 -3.14 3.04
CA SER A 303 -6.26 -3.00 2.44
C SER A 303 -5.86 -4.24 1.62
N VAL A 304 -6.09 -5.44 2.13
CA VAL A 304 -5.78 -6.67 1.40
C VAL A 304 -6.66 -6.85 0.15
N LEU A 305 -7.94 -6.46 0.24
CA LEU A 305 -8.84 -6.46 -0.92
C LEU A 305 -8.40 -5.44 -1.99
N GLU A 306 -7.89 -4.28 -1.57
CA GLU A 306 -7.33 -3.27 -2.47
C GLU A 306 -6.08 -3.82 -3.19
N ASP A 307 -5.17 -4.47 -2.47
CA ASP A 307 -3.98 -5.13 -3.03
C ASP A 307 -4.35 -6.26 -4.02
N LEU A 308 -5.47 -6.96 -3.77
CA LEU A 308 -6.07 -7.96 -4.68
C LEU A 308 -6.90 -7.33 -5.82
N GLN A 309 -6.93 -6.02 -5.93
CA GLN A 309 -7.72 -5.25 -6.91
C GLN A 309 -9.25 -5.48 -6.78
N GLN A 310 -9.71 -5.97 -5.64
CA GLN A 310 -11.13 -6.12 -5.34
C GLN A 310 -11.73 -4.83 -4.75
N TYR A 311 -11.64 -3.77 -5.57
CA TYR A 311 -11.95 -2.40 -5.15
C TYR A 311 -13.39 -2.21 -4.65
N GLY A 312 -14.36 -2.95 -5.20
CA GLY A 312 -15.76 -2.91 -4.73
C GLY A 312 -15.87 -3.37 -3.28
N LEU A 313 -15.32 -4.56 -2.97
CA LEU A 313 -15.32 -5.12 -1.62
C LEU A 313 -14.48 -4.27 -0.64
N ALA A 314 -13.38 -3.67 -1.13
CA ALA A 314 -12.56 -2.74 -0.34
C ALA A 314 -13.37 -1.49 0.05
N LEU A 315 -14.11 -0.89 -0.89
CA LEU A 315 -14.98 0.26 -0.63
C LEU A 315 -16.08 -0.06 0.37
N ASP A 316 -16.71 -1.23 0.28
CA ASP A 316 -17.72 -1.68 1.23
C ASP A 316 -17.11 -1.82 2.64
N SER A 317 -15.92 -2.44 2.73
CA SER A 317 -15.21 -2.58 3.99
C SER A 317 -14.83 -1.22 4.60
N TYR A 318 -14.23 -0.29 3.83
CA TYR A 318 -13.92 1.06 4.32
C TYR A 318 -15.19 1.81 4.75
N SER A 319 -16.28 1.68 4.00
CA SER A 319 -17.54 2.38 4.29
C SER A 319 -18.26 1.86 5.54
N SER A 320 -17.94 0.65 6.00
CA SER A 320 -18.50 0.08 7.23
C SER A 320 -17.91 0.69 8.52
N VAL A 321 -16.80 1.42 8.43
CA VAL A 321 -16.18 2.09 9.59
C VAL A 321 -16.99 3.32 9.97
N THR A 322 -17.56 3.33 11.17
CA THR A 322 -18.45 4.40 11.64
C THR A 322 -17.71 5.70 11.93
N GLN A 323 -18.43 6.84 11.82
CA GLN A 323 -17.85 8.18 12.07
C GLN A 323 -17.33 8.40 13.49
N ASN A 324 -17.85 7.67 14.47
CA ASN A 324 -17.42 7.76 15.86
C ASN A 324 -16.12 6.98 16.13
N SER A 325 -15.66 6.20 15.17
CA SER A 325 -14.39 5.47 15.30
C SER A 325 -13.20 6.41 15.19
N PRO A 326 -12.17 6.29 16.04
CA PRO A 326 -10.88 6.97 15.83
C PRO A 326 -10.29 6.69 14.44
N ASN A 327 -10.55 5.51 13.89
CA ASN A 327 -10.04 5.09 12.58
C ASN A 327 -10.89 5.56 11.38
N TYR A 328 -11.95 6.34 11.60
CA TYR A 328 -12.82 6.86 10.52
C TYR A 328 -12.04 7.62 9.44
N ILE A 329 -11.10 8.49 9.85
CA ILE A 329 -10.28 9.27 8.91
C ILE A 329 -9.45 8.34 8.03
N LEU A 330 -8.85 7.27 8.60
CA LEU A 330 -8.08 6.29 7.81
C LEU A 330 -8.97 5.54 6.82
N ALA A 331 -10.19 5.20 7.22
CA ALA A 331 -11.15 4.55 6.32
C ALA A 331 -11.55 5.46 5.15
N GLU A 332 -11.84 6.73 5.41
CA GLU A 332 -12.18 7.68 4.33
C GLU A 332 -10.99 7.98 3.41
N LEU A 333 -9.76 8.01 3.94
CA LEU A 333 -8.54 8.11 3.13
C LEU A 333 -8.35 6.87 2.25
N GLY A 334 -8.53 5.67 2.80
CA GLY A 334 -8.49 4.40 2.04
C GLY A 334 -9.56 4.37 0.95
N LYS A 335 -10.80 4.74 1.28
CA LYS A 335 -11.90 4.86 0.31
C LYS A 335 -11.57 5.84 -0.83
N ALA A 336 -10.99 7.00 -0.52
CA ALA A 336 -10.58 7.96 -1.54
C ALA A 336 -9.48 7.40 -2.46
N ASN A 337 -8.49 6.69 -1.89
CA ASN A 337 -7.47 5.99 -2.65
C ASN A 337 -8.06 4.92 -3.57
N THR A 338 -8.93 4.06 -3.04
CA THR A 338 -9.60 3.01 -3.82
C THR A 338 -10.44 3.57 -4.98
N LEU A 339 -11.13 4.71 -4.75
CA LEU A 339 -11.86 5.42 -5.81
C LEU A 339 -10.92 5.92 -6.92
N ALA A 340 -9.74 6.41 -6.57
CA ALA A 340 -8.73 6.82 -7.54
C ALA A 340 -8.21 5.63 -8.37
N LEU A 341 -7.97 4.47 -7.74
CA LEU A 341 -7.59 3.23 -8.42
C LEU A 341 -8.68 2.73 -9.38
N LEU A 342 -9.95 2.98 -9.07
CA LEU A 342 -11.09 2.76 -9.98
C LEU A 342 -11.23 3.82 -11.08
N ASN A 343 -10.24 4.70 -11.25
CA ASN A 343 -10.27 5.84 -12.16
C ASN A 343 -11.41 6.86 -11.89
N LYS A 344 -11.96 6.86 -10.67
CA LYS A 344 -12.99 7.82 -10.20
C LYS A 344 -12.34 8.96 -9.42
N LYS A 345 -11.31 9.59 -10.00
CA LYS A 345 -10.48 10.60 -9.32
C LYS A 345 -11.27 11.82 -8.85
N GLU A 346 -12.24 12.30 -9.62
CA GLU A 346 -13.06 13.44 -9.21
C GLU A 346 -13.94 13.12 -7.97
N VAL A 347 -14.47 11.90 -7.90
CA VAL A 347 -15.22 11.45 -6.71
C VAL A 347 -14.28 11.35 -5.50
N SER A 348 -13.06 10.88 -5.69
CA SER A 348 -12.02 10.87 -4.65
C SER A 348 -11.72 12.28 -4.14
N VAL A 349 -11.59 13.27 -5.04
CA VAL A 349 -11.41 14.69 -4.66
C VAL A 349 -12.56 15.17 -3.79
N GLU A 350 -13.81 14.87 -4.14
CA GLU A 350 -14.98 15.32 -3.35
C GLU A 350 -15.02 14.67 -1.95
N VAL A 351 -14.67 13.38 -1.84
CA VAL A 351 -14.52 12.70 -0.54
C VAL A 351 -13.45 13.40 0.31
N LEU A 352 -12.27 13.67 -0.25
CA LEU A 352 -11.18 14.32 0.46
C LEU A 352 -11.49 15.78 0.82
N LYS A 353 -12.19 16.52 -0.04
CA LYS A 353 -12.69 17.87 0.27
C LYS A 353 -13.69 17.87 1.42
N SER A 354 -14.62 16.92 1.43
CA SER A 354 -15.57 16.78 2.54
C SER A 354 -14.84 16.45 3.85
N LEU A 355 -13.88 15.52 3.77
CA LEU A 355 -13.07 15.11 4.91
C LEU A 355 -12.20 16.28 5.45
N SER A 356 -11.59 17.09 4.58
CA SER A 356 -10.78 18.23 4.98
C SER A 356 -11.56 19.34 5.67
N LYS A 357 -12.83 19.51 5.32
CA LYS A 357 -13.74 20.47 6.01
C LYS A 357 -14.10 20.00 7.42
N LYS A 358 -14.42 18.70 7.58
CA LYS A 358 -14.85 18.12 8.87
C LYS A 358 -13.67 17.89 9.82
N HIS A 359 -12.50 17.55 9.27
CA HIS A 359 -11.29 17.16 9.99
C HIS A 359 -10.11 18.05 9.60
N TYR A 360 -10.31 19.37 9.62
CA TYR A 360 -9.39 20.39 9.12
C TYR A 360 -8.01 20.40 9.79
N ASN A 361 -7.89 19.88 11.00
CA ASN A 361 -6.65 19.94 11.79
C ASN A 361 -5.70 18.75 11.57
N HIS A 362 -5.95 17.91 10.55
CA HIS A 362 -5.15 16.74 10.27
C HIS A 362 -4.28 16.89 9.01
N VAL A 363 -2.97 16.93 9.21
CA VAL A 363 -1.96 17.08 8.14
C VAL A 363 -2.18 16.06 7.00
N ILE A 364 -2.42 14.80 7.34
CA ILE A 364 -2.58 13.72 6.37
C ILE A 364 -3.79 13.95 5.45
N VAL A 365 -4.86 14.54 5.96
CA VAL A 365 -6.07 14.81 5.16
C VAL A 365 -5.78 15.85 4.08
N HIS A 366 -5.14 16.97 4.46
CA HIS A 366 -4.80 18.03 3.50
C HIS A 366 -3.69 17.59 2.53
N SER A 367 -2.71 16.81 2.99
CA SER A 367 -1.68 16.28 2.09
C SER A 367 -2.25 15.28 1.08
N SER A 368 -3.18 14.41 1.50
CA SER A 368 -3.87 13.48 0.59
C SER A 368 -4.78 14.22 -0.41
N LEU A 369 -5.48 15.27 0.04
CA LEU A 369 -6.24 16.15 -0.86
C LEU A 369 -5.31 16.82 -1.89
N GLY A 370 -4.17 17.36 -1.45
CA GLY A 370 -3.18 17.96 -2.34
C GLY A 370 -2.65 16.97 -3.39
N ASN A 371 -2.36 15.72 -2.98
CA ASN A 371 -1.93 14.67 -3.89
C ASN A 371 -2.99 14.40 -4.97
N MET A 372 -4.24 14.23 -4.58
CA MET A 372 -5.33 13.91 -5.52
C MET A 372 -5.65 15.08 -6.46
N LEU A 373 -5.62 16.32 -5.95
CA LEU A 373 -5.78 17.52 -6.75
C LEU A 373 -4.64 17.68 -7.78
N ARG A 374 -3.40 17.38 -7.40
CA ARG A 374 -2.25 17.36 -8.30
C ARG A 374 -2.43 16.30 -9.40
N GLU A 375 -2.89 15.11 -9.07
CA GLU A 375 -3.15 14.03 -10.04
C GLU A 375 -4.31 14.33 -11.00
N THR A 376 -5.21 15.23 -10.62
CA THR A 376 -6.32 15.74 -11.46
C THR A 376 -5.99 17.06 -12.15
N ASN A 377 -4.72 17.49 -12.14
CA ASN A 377 -4.23 18.74 -12.71
C ASN A 377 -4.90 20.02 -12.17
N ARG A 378 -5.41 19.96 -10.94
CA ARG A 378 -6.01 21.10 -10.22
C ARG A 378 -4.92 21.79 -9.40
N ASP A 379 -3.89 22.29 -10.08
CA ASP A 379 -2.61 22.71 -9.48
C ASP A 379 -2.75 23.81 -8.43
N ILE A 380 -3.65 24.79 -8.64
CA ILE A 380 -3.86 25.91 -7.68
C ILE A 380 -4.43 25.39 -6.38
N GLU A 381 -5.49 24.59 -6.44
CA GLU A 381 -6.13 23.98 -5.27
C GLU A 381 -5.17 23.01 -4.54
N ALA A 382 -4.34 22.29 -5.29
CA ALA A 382 -3.32 21.42 -4.71
C ALA A 382 -2.28 22.22 -3.90
N ILE A 383 -1.82 23.38 -4.41
CA ILE A 383 -0.91 24.27 -3.68
C ILE A 383 -1.55 24.77 -2.39
N GLU A 384 -2.83 25.14 -2.40
CA GLU A 384 -3.57 25.56 -1.22
C GLU A 384 -3.67 24.43 -0.18
N ALA A 385 -4.02 23.23 -0.61
CA ALA A 385 -4.11 22.06 0.26
C ALA A 385 -2.75 21.71 0.89
N TYR A 386 -1.68 21.70 0.10
CA TYR A 386 -0.32 21.49 0.64
C TYR A 386 0.12 22.61 1.57
N SER A 387 -0.26 23.87 1.30
CA SER A 387 0.07 25.00 2.18
C SER A 387 -0.57 24.85 3.54
N THR A 388 -1.86 24.47 3.59
CA THR A 388 -2.55 24.15 4.83
C THR A 388 -1.89 22.96 5.56
N ALA A 389 -1.51 21.91 4.82
CA ALA A 389 -0.79 20.77 5.40
C ALA A 389 0.55 21.16 6.02
N ILE A 390 1.32 22.05 5.37
CA ILE A 390 2.61 22.56 5.89
C ILE A 390 2.39 23.41 7.15
N GLU A 391 1.43 24.31 7.15
CA GLU A 391 1.10 25.14 8.33
C GLU A 391 0.75 24.26 9.53
N LEU A 392 -0.14 23.29 9.34
CA LEU A 392 -0.51 22.34 10.40
C LEU A 392 0.67 21.47 10.87
N ALA A 393 1.52 21.01 9.95
CA ALA A 393 2.69 20.23 10.28
C ALA A 393 3.72 21.03 11.10
N ASN A 394 3.91 22.29 10.78
CA ASN A 394 4.79 23.19 11.51
C ASN A 394 4.24 23.53 12.90
N LEU A 395 2.94 23.82 13.03
CA LEU A 395 2.28 24.02 14.33
C LEU A 395 2.41 22.81 15.24
N LYS A 396 2.31 21.59 14.67
CA LYS A 396 2.46 20.33 15.42
C LYS A 396 3.92 19.92 15.62
N LYS A 397 4.89 20.69 15.13
CA LYS A 397 6.32 20.35 15.15
C LYS A 397 6.64 19.00 14.49
N GLN A 398 5.91 18.66 13.45
CA GLN A 398 6.04 17.42 12.68
C GLN A 398 6.11 17.70 11.16
N PRO A 399 7.05 18.56 10.70
CA PRO A 399 7.19 18.89 9.29
C PRO A 399 7.57 17.65 8.48
N ARG A 400 7.07 17.58 7.23
CA ARG A 400 7.32 16.46 6.30
C ARG A 400 7.93 16.99 5.02
N TRP A 401 9.11 16.51 4.67
CA TRP A 401 9.83 16.93 3.46
C TRP A 401 8.99 16.73 2.18
N SER A 402 8.22 15.65 2.09
CA SER A 402 7.46 15.31 0.90
C SER A 402 6.36 16.32 0.55
N ILE A 403 5.77 17.01 1.54
CA ILE A 403 4.73 18.01 1.29
C ILE A 403 5.35 19.25 0.62
N TYR A 404 6.51 19.69 1.10
CA TYR A 404 7.28 20.76 0.45
C TYR A 404 7.70 20.37 -0.96
N PHE A 405 8.18 19.14 -1.13
CA PHE A 405 8.60 18.61 -2.43
C PHE A 405 7.48 18.68 -3.47
N TYR A 406 6.31 18.10 -3.17
CA TYR A 406 5.20 18.11 -4.12
C TYR A 406 4.65 19.53 -4.39
N ARG A 407 4.64 20.41 -3.40
CA ARG A 407 4.27 21.81 -3.64
C ARG A 407 5.32 22.54 -4.49
N GLY A 408 6.59 22.26 -4.27
CA GLY A 408 7.71 22.77 -5.07
C GLY A 408 7.60 22.40 -6.54
N ILE A 409 7.25 21.13 -6.85
CA ILE A 409 6.98 20.68 -8.23
C ILE A 409 5.86 21.52 -8.89
N LEU A 410 4.81 21.83 -8.14
CA LEU A 410 3.70 22.65 -8.67
C LEU A 410 4.13 24.12 -8.89
N TYR A 411 5.01 24.66 -8.04
CA TYR A 411 5.58 25.97 -8.26
C TYR A 411 6.51 26.01 -9.48
N GLU A 412 7.28 24.94 -9.74
CA GLU A 412 8.08 24.79 -10.95
C GLU A 412 7.20 24.82 -12.20
N LYS A 413 6.14 23.98 -12.24
CA LYS A 413 5.17 23.94 -13.33
C LYS A 413 4.55 25.33 -13.62
N GLN A 414 4.39 26.16 -12.56
CA GLN A 414 3.90 27.53 -12.68
C GLN A 414 5.01 28.56 -12.95
N LYS A 415 6.26 28.13 -13.18
CA LYS A 415 7.44 29.00 -13.34
C LYS A 415 7.68 29.96 -12.17
N LYS A 416 7.23 29.60 -10.96
CA LYS A 416 7.44 30.36 -9.72
C LYS A 416 8.72 29.88 -9.03
N PHE A 417 9.85 30.10 -9.67
CA PHE A 417 11.15 29.52 -9.33
C PHE A 417 11.63 29.83 -7.91
N LEU A 418 11.47 31.06 -7.42
CA LEU A 418 11.84 31.40 -6.04
C LEU A 418 11.06 30.62 -4.99
N LYS A 419 9.76 30.38 -5.22
CA LYS A 419 8.93 29.56 -4.30
C LYS A 419 9.31 28.09 -4.38
N MET A 420 9.56 27.60 -5.59
CA MET A 420 10.05 26.23 -5.84
C MET A 420 11.37 25.99 -5.09
N GLU A 421 12.39 26.87 -5.29
CA GLU A 421 13.68 26.73 -4.61
C GLU A 421 13.54 26.76 -3.09
N SER A 422 12.72 27.67 -2.56
CA SER A 422 12.41 27.74 -1.12
C SER A 422 11.85 26.43 -0.59
N ASP A 423 10.89 25.83 -1.28
CA ASP A 423 10.26 24.59 -0.86
C ASP A 423 11.23 23.39 -0.96
N PHE A 424 12.00 23.27 -2.05
CA PHE A 424 12.97 22.19 -2.18
C PHE A 424 14.10 22.31 -1.13
N ARG A 425 14.55 23.51 -0.82
CA ARG A 425 15.53 23.73 0.26
C ARG A 425 14.93 23.39 1.64
N ALA A 426 13.66 23.72 1.88
CA ALA A 426 12.97 23.31 3.09
C ALA A 426 12.85 21.78 3.19
N ALA A 427 12.55 21.10 2.08
CA ALA A 427 12.53 19.65 2.01
C ALA A 427 13.91 19.02 2.31
N LEU A 428 15.00 19.58 1.73
CA LEU A 428 16.36 19.11 1.98
C LEU A 428 16.83 19.40 3.42
N LYS A 429 16.35 20.47 4.05
CA LYS A 429 16.63 20.72 5.48
C LYS A 429 16.05 19.60 6.36
N LEU A 430 14.92 19.02 5.98
CA LEU A 430 14.24 17.92 6.69
C LEU A 430 14.80 16.53 6.32
N SER A 431 15.26 16.37 5.09
CA SER A 431 15.85 15.14 4.56
C SER A 431 17.01 15.46 3.62
N PRO A 432 18.24 15.68 4.16
CA PRO A 432 19.36 16.23 3.39
C PRO A 432 19.77 15.43 2.16
N ASN A 433 19.66 14.11 2.22
CA ASN A 433 20.09 13.20 1.15
C ASN A 433 18.93 12.69 0.31
N GLN A 434 17.76 13.38 0.32
CA GLN A 434 16.63 12.90 -0.47
C GLN A 434 16.91 13.04 -1.98
N PRO A 435 17.13 11.93 -2.69
CA PRO A 435 17.67 11.97 -4.05
C PRO A 435 16.73 12.64 -5.05
N ASP A 436 15.41 12.46 -4.89
CA ASP A 436 14.46 13.07 -5.80
C ASP A 436 14.47 14.62 -5.65
N VAL A 437 14.53 15.14 -4.40
CA VAL A 437 14.59 16.57 -4.15
C VAL A 437 15.91 17.18 -4.64
N LEU A 438 17.04 16.50 -4.38
CA LEU A 438 18.36 16.91 -4.88
C LEU A 438 18.38 16.98 -6.40
N ASN A 439 17.80 15.98 -7.07
CA ASN A 439 17.72 15.93 -8.52
C ASN A 439 16.82 17.05 -9.08
N PHE A 440 15.61 17.23 -8.54
CA PHE A 440 14.69 18.26 -9.03
C PHE A 440 15.25 19.66 -8.84
N LEU A 441 15.81 19.98 -7.65
CA LEU A 441 16.41 21.28 -7.42
C LEU A 441 17.64 21.50 -8.31
N GLY A 442 18.54 20.51 -8.36
CA GLY A 442 19.73 20.57 -9.19
C GLY A 442 19.40 20.77 -10.67
N TYR A 443 18.46 19.99 -11.20
CA TYR A 443 18.01 20.11 -12.59
C TYR A 443 17.39 21.49 -12.89
N SER A 444 16.50 21.99 -12.00
CA SER A 444 15.87 23.31 -12.17
C SER A 444 16.89 24.45 -12.15
N LEU A 445 17.92 24.38 -11.29
CA LEU A 445 19.03 25.35 -11.29
C LEU A 445 19.84 25.29 -12.59
N VAL A 446 20.04 24.08 -13.15
CA VAL A 446 20.72 23.89 -14.44
C VAL A 446 19.93 24.53 -15.58
N GLU A 447 18.63 24.32 -15.64
CA GLU A 447 17.77 24.91 -16.68
C GLU A 447 17.73 26.45 -16.61
N GLN A 448 17.77 27.00 -15.40
CA GLN A 448 17.84 28.45 -15.18
C GLN A 448 19.25 29.02 -15.37
N ARG A 449 20.25 28.17 -15.63
CA ARG A 449 21.69 28.54 -15.72
C ARG A 449 22.21 29.21 -14.44
N GLU A 450 21.62 28.91 -13.29
CA GLU A 450 21.99 29.46 -11.99
C GLU A 450 22.74 28.43 -11.15
N LYS A 451 23.65 28.90 -10.30
CA LYS A 451 24.34 28.08 -9.27
C LYS A 451 24.85 26.71 -9.78
N LEU A 452 25.35 26.66 -11.02
CA LEU A 452 25.74 25.39 -11.69
C LEU A 452 26.71 24.52 -10.89
N PRO A 453 27.70 25.02 -10.14
CA PRO A 453 28.54 24.19 -9.29
C PRO A 453 27.75 23.51 -8.17
N GLU A 454 26.81 24.19 -7.52
CA GLU A 454 25.92 23.65 -6.49
C GLU A 454 25.00 22.58 -7.10
N ALA A 455 24.39 22.88 -8.24
CA ALA A 455 23.55 21.93 -8.98
C ALA A 455 24.28 20.63 -9.31
N LEU A 456 25.53 20.71 -9.77
CA LEU A 456 26.36 19.53 -10.08
C LEU A 456 26.61 18.69 -8.82
N GLN A 457 26.87 19.30 -7.67
CA GLN A 457 27.06 18.57 -6.41
C GLN A 457 25.77 17.87 -6.00
N MET A 458 24.62 18.56 -6.06
CA MET A 458 23.31 17.96 -5.73
C MET A 458 23.01 16.76 -6.62
N ILE A 459 23.19 16.88 -7.94
CA ILE A 459 22.91 15.76 -8.86
C ILE A 459 23.88 14.59 -8.63
N LYS A 460 25.17 14.85 -8.36
CA LYS A 460 26.12 13.81 -7.98
C LYS A 460 25.72 13.07 -6.70
N MET A 461 25.25 13.80 -5.69
CA MET A 461 24.72 13.19 -4.46
C MET A 461 23.47 12.35 -4.77
N ALA A 462 22.55 12.85 -5.59
CA ALA A 462 21.36 12.09 -6.00
C ALA A 462 21.73 10.78 -6.72
N VAL A 463 22.72 10.79 -7.61
CA VAL A 463 23.25 9.59 -8.30
C VAL A 463 23.85 8.61 -7.29
N SER A 464 24.60 9.10 -6.28
CA SER A 464 25.19 8.21 -5.26
C SER A 464 24.14 7.49 -4.42
N GLU A 465 23.00 8.16 -4.12
CA GLU A 465 21.89 7.58 -3.36
C GLU A 465 21.01 6.64 -4.21
N LYS A 466 20.83 6.95 -5.51
CA LYS A 466 20.04 6.15 -6.46
C LYS A 466 20.83 5.81 -7.74
N PRO A 467 21.87 4.98 -7.69
CA PRO A 467 22.79 4.71 -8.82
C PRO A 467 22.17 3.92 -9.99
N LYS A 468 20.93 3.48 -9.87
CA LYS A 468 20.18 2.77 -10.91
C LYS A 468 18.97 3.58 -11.44
N SER A 469 18.85 4.86 -11.06
CA SER A 469 17.79 5.72 -11.56
C SER A 469 18.22 6.39 -12.87
N GLY A 470 17.66 5.93 -14.00
CA GLY A 470 18.01 6.46 -15.32
C GLY A 470 17.76 7.96 -15.42
N TYR A 471 16.67 8.49 -14.86
CA TYR A 471 16.35 9.92 -14.85
C TYR A 471 17.35 10.77 -14.07
N ILE A 472 17.85 10.28 -12.92
CA ILE A 472 18.86 11.00 -12.13
C ILE A 472 20.20 10.98 -12.85
N ILE A 473 20.54 9.87 -13.51
CA ILE A 473 21.79 9.74 -14.29
C ILE A 473 21.71 10.61 -15.55
N ASP A 474 20.56 10.70 -16.20
CA ASP A 474 20.32 11.62 -17.31
C ASP A 474 20.58 13.07 -16.90
N SER A 475 20.04 13.48 -15.73
CA SER A 475 20.29 14.81 -15.18
C SER A 475 21.79 15.08 -14.96
N LEU A 476 22.58 14.07 -14.55
CA LEU A 476 24.04 14.20 -14.43
C LEU A 476 24.70 14.45 -15.79
N GLY A 477 24.32 13.70 -16.81
CA GLY A 477 24.81 13.91 -18.18
C GLY A 477 24.40 15.27 -18.72
N TRP A 478 23.16 15.67 -18.47
CA TRP A 478 22.63 16.95 -18.93
C TRP A 478 23.35 18.15 -18.29
N ILE A 479 23.64 18.13 -16.99
CA ILE A 479 24.42 19.20 -16.38
C ILE A 479 25.84 19.28 -16.94
N TYR A 480 26.50 18.13 -17.21
CA TYR A 480 27.78 18.16 -17.90
C TYR A 480 27.68 18.80 -19.29
N TYR A 481 26.62 18.48 -20.05
CA TYR A 481 26.36 19.13 -21.33
C TYR A 481 26.20 20.64 -21.19
N ARG A 482 25.41 21.12 -20.21
CA ARG A 482 25.18 22.56 -19.95
C ARG A 482 26.44 23.30 -19.48
N LEU A 483 27.36 22.59 -18.85
CA LEU A 483 28.70 23.06 -18.48
C LEU A 483 29.71 23.01 -19.64
N ALA A 484 29.31 22.64 -20.84
CA ALA A 484 30.14 22.38 -22.03
C ALA A 484 31.22 21.28 -21.82
N LYS A 485 31.02 20.41 -20.81
CA LYS A 485 31.85 19.24 -20.53
C LYS A 485 31.33 18.02 -21.28
N TYR A 486 31.36 18.14 -22.60
CA TYR A 486 30.65 17.17 -23.47
C TYR A 486 31.21 15.74 -23.37
N GLN A 487 32.52 15.60 -23.18
CA GLN A 487 33.13 14.27 -23.04
C GLN A 487 32.69 13.57 -21.73
N GLU A 488 32.60 14.34 -20.64
CA GLU A 488 32.14 13.81 -19.35
C GLU A 488 30.64 13.49 -19.36
N ALA A 489 29.87 14.12 -20.26
CA ALA A 489 28.43 13.86 -20.41
C ALA A 489 28.12 12.51 -21.08
N VAL A 490 29.03 11.99 -21.93
CA VAL A 490 28.77 10.78 -22.74
C VAL A 490 28.45 9.58 -21.87
N GLY A 491 29.32 9.23 -20.93
CA GLY A 491 29.16 8.02 -20.11
C GLY A 491 27.84 8.01 -19.31
N PRO A 492 27.52 9.05 -18.55
CA PRO A 492 26.23 9.15 -17.87
C PRO A 492 25.02 9.01 -18.80
N LEU A 493 25.00 9.67 -19.96
CA LEU A 493 23.87 9.60 -20.87
C LEU A 493 23.75 8.23 -21.59
N GLU A 494 24.87 7.62 -21.96
CA GLU A 494 24.85 6.24 -22.44
C GLU A 494 24.24 5.30 -21.38
N ARG A 495 24.62 5.46 -20.11
CA ARG A 495 24.07 4.69 -18.99
C ARG A 495 22.58 5.00 -18.75
N ALA A 496 22.15 6.25 -18.88
CA ALA A 496 20.75 6.62 -18.75
C ALA A 496 19.90 5.94 -19.84
N VAL A 497 20.35 5.95 -21.11
CA VAL A 497 19.67 5.26 -22.22
C VAL A 497 19.63 3.73 -22.02
N GLU A 498 20.66 3.11 -21.44
CA GLU A 498 20.59 1.69 -21.07
C GLU A 498 19.48 1.39 -20.06
N LEU A 499 19.29 2.27 -19.08
CA LEU A 499 18.28 2.13 -18.03
C LEU A 499 16.88 2.54 -18.50
N LEU A 500 16.78 3.50 -19.43
CA LEU A 500 15.53 4.05 -19.97
C LEU A 500 15.55 4.00 -21.52
N PRO A 501 15.61 2.82 -22.13
CA PRO A 501 15.84 2.69 -23.57
C PRO A 501 14.74 3.27 -24.44
N VAL A 502 13.51 3.42 -23.92
CA VAL A 502 12.33 3.89 -24.67
C VAL A 502 11.92 5.32 -24.28
N ASP A 503 12.71 6.00 -23.45
CA ASP A 503 12.41 7.38 -23.08
C ASP A 503 12.87 8.36 -24.19
N PRO A 504 11.97 9.19 -24.74
CA PRO A 504 12.31 10.08 -25.83
C PRO A 504 13.28 11.20 -25.42
N ILE A 505 13.17 11.73 -24.20
CA ILE A 505 13.99 12.85 -23.73
C ILE A 505 15.43 12.38 -23.52
N VAL A 506 15.61 11.24 -22.85
CA VAL A 506 16.94 10.68 -22.58
C VAL A 506 17.68 10.34 -23.88
N ASN A 507 16.97 9.81 -24.90
CA ASN A 507 17.55 9.56 -26.22
C ASN A 507 17.89 10.87 -26.96
N ASP A 508 17.08 11.93 -26.79
CA ASP A 508 17.37 13.25 -27.38
C ASP A 508 18.63 13.87 -26.75
N HIS A 509 18.75 13.85 -25.40
CA HIS A 509 19.91 14.34 -24.68
C HIS A 509 21.20 13.63 -25.11
N LEU A 510 21.17 12.30 -25.23
CA LEU A 510 22.33 11.54 -25.73
C LEU A 510 22.69 11.95 -27.16
N GLY A 511 21.69 12.16 -28.02
CA GLY A 511 21.88 12.67 -29.37
C GLY A 511 22.59 14.02 -29.39
N ASP A 512 22.18 14.95 -28.53
CA ASP A 512 22.78 16.29 -28.44
C ASP A 512 24.25 16.20 -27.99
N VAL A 513 24.56 15.34 -27.03
CA VAL A 513 25.93 15.13 -26.55
C VAL A 513 26.80 14.45 -27.62
N TYR A 514 26.31 13.42 -28.29
CA TYR A 514 27.03 12.79 -29.39
C TYR A 514 27.37 13.77 -30.51
N TRP A 515 26.46 14.69 -30.82
CA TRP A 515 26.72 15.74 -31.80
C TRP A 515 27.87 16.64 -31.38
N LYS A 516 27.87 17.09 -30.13
CA LYS A 516 28.91 17.99 -29.57
C LYS A 516 30.29 17.33 -29.46
N VAL A 517 30.37 16.02 -29.33
CA VAL A 517 31.65 15.28 -29.34
C VAL A 517 32.07 14.78 -30.72
N GLY A 518 31.37 15.21 -31.80
CA GLY A 518 31.70 14.85 -33.18
C GLY A 518 31.14 13.53 -33.69
N ARG A 519 30.39 12.79 -32.83
CA ARG A 519 29.73 11.50 -33.19
C ARG A 519 28.39 11.72 -33.90
N GLN A 520 28.42 12.44 -35.03
CA GLN A 520 27.21 12.91 -35.71
C GLN A 520 26.30 11.81 -36.23
N ARG A 521 26.86 10.65 -36.61
CA ARG A 521 26.03 9.51 -37.09
C ARG A 521 25.21 8.92 -35.94
N GLU A 522 25.84 8.72 -34.81
CA GLU A 522 25.19 8.22 -33.59
C GLU A 522 24.18 9.26 -33.04
N ALA A 523 24.50 10.54 -33.10
CA ALA A 523 23.56 11.62 -32.77
C ALA A 523 22.25 11.51 -33.57
N LYS A 524 22.38 11.42 -34.89
CA LYS A 524 21.20 11.25 -35.79
C LYS A 524 20.43 9.95 -35.52
N PHE A 525 21.12 8.89 -35.10
CA PHE A 525 20.49 7.64 -34.74
C PHE A 525 19.65 7.82 -33.45
N GLN A 526 20.21 8.44 -32.41
CA GLN A 526 19.50 8.67 -31.15
C GLN A 526 18.29 9.61 -31.33
N TRP A 527 18.41 10.70 -32.12
CA TRP A 527 17.29 11.57 -32.43
C TRP A 527 16.17 10.86 -33.19
N LYS A 528 16.49 9.96 -34.14
CA LYS A 528 15.48 9.14 -34.85
C LYS A 528 14.82 8.18 -33.85
N ARG A 529 15.60 7.60 -32.95
CA ARG A 529 15.11 6.71 -31.90
C ARG A 529 14.18 7.45 -30.94
N SER A 530 14.56 8.66 -30.51
CA SER A 530 13.69 9.53 -29.70
C SER A 530 12.34 9.75 -30.38
N LEU A 531 12.32 10.13 -31.68
CA LEU A 531 11.08 10.32 -32.43
C LEU A 531 10.22 9.05 -32.52
N SER A 532 10.83 7.85 -32.53
CA SER A 532 10.08 6.58 -32.58
C SER A 532 9.34 6.28 -31.27
N PHE A 533 9.65 6.97 -30.18
CA PHE A 533 9.02 6.85 -28.85
C PHE A 533 8.00 7.95 -28.57
N PHE A 534 7.54 8.64 -29.61
CA PHE A 534 6.45 9.60 -29.57
C PHE A 534 6.64 10.72 -28.53
N PRO A 535 7.71 11.55 -28.61
CA PRO A 535 7.86 12.73 -27.79
C PRO A 535 6.67 13.69 -28.00
N ASN A 536 6.47 14.63 -27.06
CA ASN A 536 5.46 15.66 -27.26
C ASN A 536 5.77 16.47 -28.55
N GLU A 537 4.77 17.18 -29.11
CA GLU A 537 4.89 17.80 -30.42
C GLU A 537 5.96 18.92 -30.48
N VAL A 538 6.21 19.61 -29.37
CA VAL A 538 7.25 20.64 -29.28
C VAL A 538 8.63 20.02 -29.43
N ASP A 539 8.91 18.97 -28.66
CA ASP A 539 10.18 18.24 -28.71
C ASP A 539 10.34 17.52 -30.06
N ALA A 540 9.28 16.89 -30.56
CA ALA A 540 9.30 16.25 -31.88
C ALA A 540 9.68 17.23 -33.00
N LYS A 541 9.14 18.45 -32.99
CA LYS A 541 9.47 19.50 -33.94
C LYS A 541 10.95 19.91 -33.84
N ARG A 542 11.44 20.11 -32.61
CA ARG A 542 12.83 20.45 -32.36
C ARG A 542 13.78 19.35 -32.81
N ILE A 543 13.49 18.09 -32.54
CA ILE A 543 14.30 16.95 -32.97
C ILE A 543 14.31 16.81 -34.49
N ARG A 544 13.18 17.02 -35.19
CA ARG A 544 13.14 17.04 -36.67
C ARG A 544 14.03 18.16 -37.25
N GLN A 545 14.08 19.32 -36.61
CA GLN A 545 14.98 20.40 -36.99
C GLN A 545 16.45 20.02 -36.80
N LYS A 546 16.83 19.40 -35.69
CA LYS A 546 18.20 18.89 -35.45
C LYS A 546 18.61 17.88 -36.51
N LEU A 547 17.73 16.97 -36.90
CA LEU A 547 18.00 15.99 -37.96
C LEU A 547 18.23 16.65 -39.34
N LYS A 548 17.52 17.75 -39.63
CA LYS A 548 17.59 18.46 -40.91
C LYS A 548 18.77 19.43 -41.00
N LEU A 549 18.99 20.22 -39.95
CA LEU A 549 19.90 21.37 -39.95
C LEU A 549 21.19 21.13 -39.12
N GLY A 550 21.18 20.13 -38.24
CA GLY A 550 22.19 19.94 -37.20
C GLY A 550 21.86 20.74 -35.94
N LEU A 551 22.42 20.28 -34.80
CA LEU A 551 22.15 20.87 -33.50
C LEU A 551 22.62 22.33 -33.39
N ASP A 552 23.79 22.64 -33.95
CA ASP A 552 24.39 23.98 -33.81
C ASP A 552 23.51 25.08 -34.42
N VAL A 553 22.94 24.83 -35.61
CA VAL A 553 22.02 25.75 -36.27
C VAL A 553 20.72 25.94 -35.47
N VAL A 554 20.21 24.85 -34.89
CA VAL A 554 19.00 24.93 -34.04
C VAL A 554 19.26 25.80 -32.82
N LEU A 555 20.40 25.61 -32.15
CA LEU A 555 20.77 26.40 -30.96
C LEU A 555 21.01 27.89 -31.29
N GLU A 556 21.60 28.21 -32.44
CA GLU A 556 21.75 29.60 -32.90
C GLU A 556 20.39 30.26 -33.19
N THR A 557 19.48 29.53 -33.81
CA THR A 557 18.12 30.03 -34.08
C THR A 557 17.36 30.31 -32.79
N GLU A 558 17.46 29.40 -31.80
CA GLU A 558 16.84 29.55 -30.48
C GLU A 558 17.37 30.80 -29.76
N LYS A 559 18.68 31.03 -29.74
CA LYS A 559 19.30 32.24 -29.18
C LYS A 559 18.82 33.55 -29.80
N LEU A 560 18.68 33.58 -31.15
CA LEU A 560 18.18 34.76 -31.87
C LEU A 560 16.72 35.09 -31.53
N ILE A 561 15.91 34.08 -31.24
CA ILE A 561 14.51 34.27 -30.81
C ILE A 561 14.47 34.82 -29.37
N GLU A 562 15.25 34.24 -28.43
CA GLU A 562 15.34 34.70 -27.03
C GLU A 562 15.75 36.20 -26.94
N THR A 563 16.76 36.63 -27.69
CA THR A 563 17.22 38.02 -27.71
C THR A 563 16.20 39.01 -28.28
N LYS A 564 15.33 38.57 -29.19
CA LYS A 564 14.26 39.43 -29.74
C LYS A 564 13.09 39.60 -28.75
N THR A 565 12.76 38.56 -27.99
CA THR A 565 11.68 38.62 -26.97
C THR A 565 12.09 39.37 -25.70
N GLU A 566 13.37 39.61 -25.45
CA GLU A 566 13.87 40.47 -24.35
C GLU A 566 13.96 41.95 -24.74
N SER A 567 13.88 42.25 -26.03
CA SER A 567 13.98 43.64 -26.58
C SER A 567 12.62 44.26 -26.92
N ASP A 568 11.56 43.50 -26.91
CA ASP A 568 10.17 43.95 -27.07
C ASP A 568 9.45 43.93 -25.69
#